data_bf7de8c9136e9303337794e844387706
#
_entry.id   bf7de8c9136e9303337794e844387706
#
_cell.length_a   1.000
_cell.length_b   1.000
_cell.length_c   1.000
_cell.angle_alpha   90.00
_cell.angle_beta   90.00
_cell.angle_gamma   90.00
#
_symmetry.space_group_name_H-M   'P 1'
#
loop_
_entity.id
_entity.type
_entity.pdbx_description
1 polymer ?
#
loop_
_entity_poly.entity_id
_entity_poly.type
_entity_poly.pdbx_seq_one_letter_code
_entity_poly.pdbx_strand_id
1 'polypeptide(L)'
;MTSHARPYGPIQGDVVALGDTGLRLRITRRVDDEHDEFRVGFAKSGRDGIGLRGSTTTDSCDLVITNVIVLDPVDGVRVASIGIREGRICGIGRAGNPNTSDGVDLIVGTSTVVIDGDGLIATPGGIDTHVHSLSPRVFDAEISSGVTTVIGQEAGPMWGVGLGSRWVIDRALRAMDAFPVNIGLLGRGSSSNPQSIRESLHAHACGLKVHEDTGSTLSTIDTALRMADEVDVQVALHTDGLNETLSVADTIAVIGGRAIHAFHVEGCGGGHAPDVLRLAGHDNILTSSTNPTLPYGLNAVEEHLDMIMFCHGMDADRASDVHIARARVRAATMAAESRLHDLGVIHMTSSDAQGMGRAGETWWRTFALAGVVAAADPGRSERSESDDDNERILRYLAKITVNPAIVHGIVHEVGRLAPGFLADIALWRPEMFAAKPWLVLKGGFPAWGVTGDPNASIDSAQPLVLAEQFGALGAAPSDLSFLISNEQALSQGPAPMARRAIATSGCRSIRASHLVRHGEAGEVGVSAQGDVVTWNGDVLSLEPVRQVPLSRLHFW
;
A
#
# COMPACT_ATOMS: atom_id res chain seq x y z
N MET A 1 17.66 8.94 21.18
CA MET A 1 18.17 10.05 20.34
C MET A 1 19.23 10.82 21.10
N THR A 2 20.29 11.19 20.44
CA THR A 2 21.35 12.07 20.97
C THR A 2 20.80 13.50 21.19
N SER A 3 21.54 14.37 21.91
CA SER A 3 21.18 15.79 22.06
C SER A 3 21.10 16.53 20.72
N HIS A 4 21.85 16.08 19.72
CA HIS A 4 21.84 16.59 18.34
C HIS A 4 20.51 16.28 17.62
N ALA A 5 19.94 15.09 17.83
CA ALA A 5 18.72 14.67 17.14
C ALA A 5 17.48 15.54 17.44
N ARG A 6 17.47 16.28 18.54
CA ARG A 6 16.34 17.15 18.90
C ARG A 6 16.15 18.31 17.91
N PRO A 7 17.19 19.11 17.57
CA PRO A 7 17.07 20.21 16.61
C PRO A 7 17.31 19.82 15.13
N TYR A 8 18.01 18.70 14.85
CA TYR A 8 18.54 18.42 13.51
C TYR A 8 18.18 17.02 12.96
N GLY A 9 17.33 16.29 13.67
CA GLY A 9 17.00 14.91 13.31
C GLY A 9 18.06 13.89 13.76
N PRO A 10 17.76 12.59 13.64
CA PRO A 10 18.62 11.51 14.12
C PRO A 10 19.87 11.36 13.25
N ILE A 11 20.93 10.85 13.88
CA ILE A 11 22.19 10.51 13.25
C ILE A 11 22.33 8.99 13.08
N GLN A 12 23.39 8.55 12.37
CA GLN A 12 23.68 7.14 12.21
C GLN A 12 23.87 6.44 13.58
N GLY A 13 23.19 5.31 13.76
CA GLY A 13 23.17 4.53 15.00
C GLY A 13 22.01 4.89 15.95
N ASP A 14 21.39 6.06 15.80
CA ASP A 14 20.20 6.40 16.57
C ASP A 14 19.04 5.44 16.29
N VAL A 15 18.21 5.23 17.30
CA VAL A 15 17.00 4.41 17.22
C VAL A 15 15.77 5.29 17.44
N VAL A 16 14.80 5.18 16.53
CA VAL A 16 13.54 5.92 16.50
C VAL A 16 12.41 4.94 16.77
N ALA A 17 11.53 5.28 17.72
CA ALA A 17 10.31 4.50 17.96
C ALA A 17 9.24 4.87 16.93
N LEU A 18 8.46 3.89 16.46
CA LEU A 18 7.39 4.07 15.48
C LEU A 18 6.02 4.02 16.17
N GLY A 19 5.44 5.18 16.44
CA GLY A 19 4.17 5.28 17.17
C GLY A 19 4.24 4.55 18.52
N ASP A 20 3.17 3.85 18.85
CA ASP A 20 3.06 2.96 20.02
C ASP A 20 3.20 1.45 19.67
N THR A 21 3.76 1.13 18.49
CA THR A 21 3.95 -0.25 18.02
C THR A 21 4.99 -1.04 18.79
N GLY A 22 5.88 -0.35 19.50
CA GLY A 22 7.06 -0.96 20.09
C GLY A 22 8.16 -1.34 19.08
N LEU A 23 8.00 -1.03 17.80
CA LEU A 23 9.02 -1.23 16.77
C LEU A 23 10.12 -0.17 16.89
N ARG A 24 11.36 -0.58 16.63
CA ARG A 24 12.58 0.22 16.78
C ARG A 24 13.26 0.34 15.42
N LEU A 25 13.21 1.55 14.84
CA LEU A 25 13.86 1.90 13.59
C LEU A 25 15.27 2.43 13.87
N ARG A 26 16.30 1.73 13.40
CA ARG A 26 17.70 2.17 13.50
C ARG A 26 18.11 2.89 12.23
N ILE A 27 18.75 4.04 12.38
CA ILE A 27 19.39 4.76 11.28
C ILE A 27 20.68 4.04 10.91
N THR A 28 20.71 3.39 9.76
CA THR A 28 21.85 2.59 9.31
C THR A 28 22.92 3.41 8.61
N ARG A 29 22.53 4.53 7.99
CA ARG A 29 23.41 5.43 7.26
C ARG A 29 22.91 6.87 7.33
N ARG A 30 23.82 7.83 7.38
CA ARG A 30 23.58 9.23 7.08
C ARG A 30 24.44 9.63 5.88
N VAL A 31 23.88 10.40 4.97
CA VAL A 31 24.59 10.81 3.74
C VAL A 31 25.40 12.09 3.95
N ASP A 32 24.93 12.96 4.85
CA ASP A 32 25.58 14.25 5.18
C ASP A 32 26.45 14.11 6.44
N ASP A 33 27.43 15.01 6.60
CA ASP A 33 28.11 15.19 7.88
C ASP A 33 27.16 15.80 8.92
N GLU A 34 27.32 15.40 10.20
CA GLU A 34 26.43 15.81 11.33
C GLU A 34 26.40 17.32 11.59
N HIS A 35 27.30 18.09 10.96
CA HIS A 35 27.48 19.53 11.22
C HIS A 35 27.21 20.40 9.99
N ASP A 36 26.76 19.84 8.88
CA ASP A 36 26.61 20.54 7.59
C ASP A 36 25.24 20.29 6.95
N GLU A 37 24.19 20.31 7.79
CA GLU A 37 22.83 20.18 7.31
C GLU A 37 22.39 21.45 6.58
N PHE A 38 21.80 21.25 5.41
CA PHE A 38 21.12 22.34 4.71
C PHE A 38 19.80 22.68 5.41
N ARG A 39 19.64 23.92 5.83
CA ARG A 39 18.41 24.41 6.46
C ARG A 39 18.01 25.78 5.97
N VAL A 40 16.72 26.01 5.77
CA VAL A 40 16.14 27.29 5.44
C VAL A 40 15.70 28.03 6.71
N GLY A 41 15.84 29.35 6.72
CA GLY A 41 15.35 30.21 7.77
C GLY A 41 16.39 31.20 8.31
N PHE A 42 15.98 31.99 9.30
CA PHE A 42 16.85 33.00 9.90
C PHE A 42 18.10 32.38 10.55
N ALA A 43 19.27 32.92 10.21
CA ALA A 43 20.58 32.43 10.65
C ALA A 43 20.89 30.96 10.24
N LYS A 44 20.22 30.43 9.19
CA LYS A 44 20.47 29.10 8.64
C LYS A 44 21.29 29.20 7.34
N SER A 45 21.75 28.05 6.84
CA SER A 45 22.57 27.94 5.63
C SER A 45 21.80 28.26 4.33
N GLY A 46 20.48 28.01 4.28
CA GLY A 46 19.64 28.18 3.10
C GLY A 46 19.33 29.64 2.76
N ARG A 47 20.36 30.41 2.36
CA ARG A 47 20.25 31.81 1.93
C ARG A 47 20.91 31.99 0.58
N ASP A 48 20.45 33.02 -0.19
CA ASP A 48 20.99 33.32 -1.50
C ASP A 48 22.52 33.52 -1.46
N GLY A 49 23.22 32.90 -2.40
CA GLY A 49 24.67 32.92 -2.53
C GLY A 49 25.43 32.15 -1.45
N ILE A 50 24.76 31.58 -0.44
CA ILE A 50 25.36 30.72 0.59
C ILE A 50 24.91 29.27 0.33
N GLY A 51 23.83 28.82 0.93
CA GLY A 51 23.29 27.50 0.72
C GLY A 51 22.40 27.39 -0.51
N LEU A 52 21.82 28.51 -0.98
CA LEU A 52 21.09 28.57 -2.23
C LEU A 52 22.01 29.04 -3.35
N ARG A 53 21.98 28.36 -4.48
CA ARG A 53 22.69 28.80 -5.70
C ARG A 53 21.94 29.97 -6.32
N GLY A 54 22.59 31.13 -6.42
CA GLY A 54 21.99 32.39 -6.90
C GLY A 54 21.65 32.44 -8.38
N SER A 55 21.92 31.41 -9.16
CA SER A 55 21.53 31.30 -10.56
C SER A 55 20.43 30.26 -10.74
N THR A 56 19.38 30.63 -11.49
CA THR A 56 18.42 29.67 -12.01
C THR A 56 19.12 28.79 -13.03
N THR A 57 19.13 27.51 -12.81
CA THR A 57 19.74 26.54 -13.70
C THR A 57 18.78 25.37 -13.91
N THR A 58 18.84 24.80 -15.10
CA THR A 58 18.05 23.62 -15.47
C THR A 58 18.40 22.37 -14.63
N ASP A 59 19.47 22.43 -13.84
CA ASP A 59 19.96 21.37 -12.97
C ASP A 59 19.53 21.53 -11.49
N SER A 60 18.90 22.65 -11.09
CA SER A 60 18.31 22.80 -9.76
C SER A 60 17.07 21.93 -9.59
N CYS A 61 16.82 21.46 -8.36
CA CYS A 61 15.57 20.79 -8.01
C CYS A 61 14.41 21.79 -8.00
N ASP A 62 13.20 21.32 -8.34
CA ASP A 62 11.97 22.12 -8.14
C ASP A 62 11.58 22.13 -6.67
N LEU A 63 11.75 20.97 -6.00
CA LEU A 63 11.50 20.80 -4.58
C LEU A 63 12.59 19.92 -3.96
N VAL A 64 12.95 20.20 -2.72
CA VAL A 64 13.83 19.35 -1.90
C VAL A 64 13.20 19.15 -0.53
N ILE A 65 13.16 17.89 -0.09
CA ILE A 65 12.87 17.52 1.30
C ILE A 65 14.22 17.32 1.98
N THR A 66 14.57 18.15 2.95
CA THR A 66 15.90 18.11 3.56
C THR A 66 15.98 17.17 4.76
N ASN A 67 17.13 16.50 4.93
CA ASN A 67 17.53 15.78 6.15
C ASN A 67 16.48 14.79 6.71
N VAL A 68 15.71 14.16 5.85
CA VAL A 68 14.61 13.27 6.21
C VAL A 68 15.10 11.83 6.43
N ILE A 69 14.47 11.07 7.30
CA ILE A 69 14.67 9.62 7.41
C ILE A 69 14.01 8.97 6.20
N VAL A 70 14.79 8.61 5.21
CA VAL A 70 14.32 7.90 4.02
C VAL A 70 14.16 6.43 4.36
N LEU A 71 12.93 5.93 4.28
CA LEU A 71 12.58 4.53 4.51
C LEU A 71 12.11 3.91 3.19
N ASP A 72 13.02 3.22 2.50
CA ASP A 72 12.76 2.55 1.23
C ASP A 72 12.80 1.03 1.41
N PRO A 73 11.80 0.26 0.91
CA PRO A 73 11.72 -1.18 1.14
C PRO A 73 12.89 -1.98 0.56
N VAL A 74 13.59 -1.42 -0.43
CA VAL A 74 14.74 -2.05 -1.11
C VAL A 74 16.06 -1.52 -0.55
N ASP A 75 16.23 -0.19 -0.53
CA ASP A 75 17.50 0.46 -0.15
C ASP A 75 17.69 0.60 1.37
N GLY A 76 16.65 0.36 2.16
CA GLY A 76 16.71 0.37 3.62
C GLY A 76 16.49 1.74 4.26
N VAL A 77 17.21 2.01 5.35
CA VAL A 77 17.01 3.16 6.23
C VAL A 77 18.23 4.09 6.17
N ARG A 78 18.02 5.34 5.80
CA ARG A 78 19.08 6.36 5.78
C ARG A 78 18.53 7.75 6.08
N VAL A 79 19.35 8.64 6.60
CA VAL A 79 19.05 10.09 6.62
C VAL A 79 19.71 10.73 5.40
N ALA A 80 18.90 11.40 4.59
CA ALA A 80 19.34 12.08 3.37
C ALA A 80 18.29 13.14 2.97
N SER A 81 18.63 13.99 2.02
CA SER A 81 17.67 14.84 1.34
C SER A 81 17.10 14.15 0.09
N ILE A 82 15.85 14.45 -0.26
CA ILE A 82 15.18 13.94 -1.47
C ILE A 82 14.98 15.12 -2.43
N GLY A 83 15.59 15.08 -3.60
CA GLY A 83 15.39 16.06 -4.67
C GLY A 83 14.30 15.64 -5.64
N ILE A 84 13.44 16.57 -6.02
CA ILE A 84 12.33 16.36 -6.94
C ILE A 84 12.44 17.35 -8.09
N ARG A 85 12.23 16.85 -9.31
CA ARG A 85 12.16 17.65 -10.53
C ARG A 85 11.08 17.09 -11.45
N GLU A 86 10.22 17.96 -11.97
CA GLU A 86 9.14 17.59 -12.90
C GLU A 86 8.30 16.42 -12.39
N GLY A 87 7.99 16.44 -11.10
CA GLY A 87 7.15 15.40 -10.45
C GLY A 87 7.86 14.09 -10.12
N ARG A 88 9.17 13.95 -10.43
CA ARG A 88 9.93 12.72 -10.18
C ARG A 88 11.08 12.96 -9.21
N ILE A 89 11.43 11.94 -8.46
CA ILE A 89 12.65 11.92 -7.64
C ILE A 89 13.85 11.98 -8.59
N CYS A 90 14.62 13.09 -8.55
CA CYS A 90 15.82 13.24 -9.35
C CYS A 90 17.08 12.74 -8.64
N GLY A 91 17.03 12.60 -7.31
CA GLY A 91 18.13 12.07 -6.51
C GLY A 91 17.81 11.99 -5.02
N ILE A 92 18.62 11.24 -4.31
CA ILE A 92 18.61 11.13 -2.84
C ILE A 92 20.05 11.26 -2.38
N GLY A 93 20.35 12.36 -1.66
CA GLY A 93 21.72 12.68 -1.31
C GLY A 93 21.82 13.94 -0.50
N ARG A 94 22.95 14.64 -0.61
CA ARG A 94 23.22 15.91 0.05
C ARG A 94 22.63 17.07 -0.76
N ALA A 95 21.80 17.89 -0.13
CA ALA A 95 21.24 19.09 -0.73
C ALA A 95 22.11 20.32 -0.43
N GLY A 96 22.19 21.25 -1.38
CA GLY A 96 22.88 22.52 -1.14
C GLY A 96 23.33 23.26 -2.40
N ASN A 97 24.32 24.12 -2.20
CA ASN A 97 24.95 24.91 -3.26
C ASN A 97 26.35 24.38 -3.56
N PRO A 98 26.59 23.79 -4.74
CA PRO A 98 27.91 23.22 -5.08
C PRO A 98 29.02 24.29 -5.22
N ASN A 99 28.68 25.60 -5.24
CA ASN A 99 29.67 26.66 -5.25
C ASN A 99 30.26 26.96 -3.86
N THR A 100 29.59 26.50 -2.79
CA THR A 100 29.98 26.80 -1.41
C THR A 100 30.24 25.54 -0.57
N SER A 101 29.77 24.38 -1.04
CA SER A 101 29.90 23.11 -0.32
C SER A 101 30.28 21.98 -1.28
N ASP A 102 31.21 21.14 -0.88
CA ASP A 102 31.61 19.94 -1.63
C ASP A 102 30.58 18.80 -1.46
N GLY A 103 30.53 17.88 -2.41
CA GLY A 103 29.71 16.66 -2.32
C GLY A 103 28.20 16.91 -2.40
N VAL A 104 27.77 18.02 -2.97
CA VAL A 104 26.35 18.31 -3.21
C VAL A 104 25.83 17.47 -4.36
N ASP A 105 24.84 16.62 -4.08
CA ASP A 105 24.14 15.78 -5.06
C ASP A 105 22.91 16.49 -5.63
N LEU A 106 22.25 17.31 -4.79
CA LEU A 106 20.96 17.95 -5.07
C LEU A 106 21.13 19.47 -5.02
N ILE A 107 21.09 20.10 -6.17
CA ILE A 107 21.30 21.56 -6.27
C ILE A 107 20.03 22.28 -5.82
N VAL A 108 20.18 23.10 -4.78
CA VAL A 108 19.14 23.98 -4.28
C VAL A 108 19.36 25.38 -4.84
N GLY A 109 18.45 25.83 -5.69
CA GLY A 109 18.47 27.17 -6.29
C GLY A 109 17.51 28.14 -5.59
N THR A 110 17.50 29.39 -6.05
CA THR A 110 16.56 30.42 -5.54
C THR A 110 15.10 30.11 -5.86
N SER A 111 14.85 29.26 -6.87
CA SER A 111 13.51 28.81 -7.28
C SER A 111 13.08 27.48 -6.61
N THR A 112 13.97 26.82 -5.89
CA THR A 112 13.68 25.55 -5.25
C THR A 112 12.79 25.73 -4.02
N VAL A 113 11.68 25.00 -3.96
CA VAL A 113 10.86 24.89 -2.75
C VAL A 113 11.54 23.92 -1.79
N VAL A 114 11.66 24.30 -0.52
CA VAL A 114 12.30 23.47 0.50
C VAL A 114 11.30 23.09 1.57
N ILE A 115 11.18 21.78 1.81
CA ILE A 115 10.45 21.21 2.94
C ILE A 115 11.48 20.74 3.97
N ASP A 116 11.37 21.24 5.20
CA ASP A 116 12.20 20.79 6.32
C ASP A 116 11.77 19.37 6.74
N GLY A 117 12.64 18.41 6.50
CA GLY A 117 12.42 16.99 6.81
C GLY A 117 13.05 16.51 8.12
N ASP A 118 13.66 17.43 8.89
CA ASP A 118 14.37 17.07 10.12
C ASP A 118 13.49 16.28 11.09
N GLY A 119 13.88 15.05 11.37
CA GLY A 119 13.15 14.16 12.26
C GLY A 119 11.89 13.53 11.68
N LEU A 120 11.49 13.89 10.45
CA LEU A 120 10.41 13.22 9.74
C LEU A 120 10.89 11.90 9.09
N ILE A 121 9.95 10.99 8.85
CA ILE A 121 10.16 9.76 8.08
C ILE A 121 9.47 9.94 6.73
N ALA A 122 10.20 9.73 5.63
CA ALA A 122 9.65 9.66 4.28
C ALA A 122 9.50 8.19 3.85
N THR A 123 8.33 7.85 3.35
CA THR A 123 8.04 6.55 2.73
C THR A 123 7.51 6.75 1.31
N PRO A 124 7.61 5.75 0.42
CA PRO A 124 6.79 5.74 -0.79
C PRO A 124 5.31 5.86 -0.42
N GLY A 125 4.50 6.46 -1.27
CA GLY A 125 3.05 6.43 -1.11
C GLY A 125 2.53 4.99 -1.18
N GLY A 126 1.51 4.69 -0.38
CA GLY A 126 0.86 3.39 -0.34
C GLY A 126 0.12 3.05 -1.63
N ILE A 127 -0.04 1.77 -1.88
CA ILE A 127 -0.77 1.22 -3.02
C ILE A 127 -1.83 0.26 -2.49
N ASP A 128 -3.10 0.61 -2.67
CA ASP A 128 -4.22 -0.27 -2.33
C ASP A 128 -4.76 -0.95 -3.58
N THR A 129 -4.68 -2.26 -3.61
CA THR A 129 -5.03 -3.09 -4.77
C THR A 129 -6.42 -3.70 -4.70
N HIS A 130 -7.17 -3.43 -3.63
CA HIS A 130 -8.48 -4.01 -3.41
C HIS A 130 -9.45 -2.96 -2.86
N VAL A 131 -10.09 -2.22 -3.77
CA VAL A 131 -11.03 -1.15 -3.41
C VAL A 131 -12.33 -1.28 -4.20
N HIS A 132 -13.45 -1.29 -3.49
CA HIS A 132 -14.79 -1.15 -4.04
C HIS A 132 -15.20 0.32 -4.03
N SER A 133 -15.09 1.00 -5.16
CA SER A 133 -15.31 2.46 -5.23
C SER A 133 -16.82 2.79 -5.29
N LEU A 134 -17.59 2.45 -4.25
CA LEU A 134 -19.03 2.71 -4.19
C LEU A 134 -19.32 4.19 -3.96
N SER A 135 -18.44 4.90 -3.24
CA SER A 135 -18.56 6.32 -2.95
C SER A 135 -17.23 7.04 -3.18
N PRO A 136 -17.21 8.26 -3.74
CA PRO A 136 -15.99 9.06 -3.93
C PRO A 136 -15.20 9.32 -2.64
N ARG A 137 -15.85 9.25 -1.48
CA ARG A 137 -15.20 9.42 -0.17
C ARG A 137 -14.07 8.44 0.10
N VAL A 138 -14.03 7.31 -0.61
CA VAL A 138 -12.93 6.36 -0.51
C VAL A 138 -11.59 7.00 -0.89
N PHE A 139 -11.54 7.85 -1.91
CA PHE A 139 -10.31 8.50 -2.35
C PHE A 139 -9.78 9.51 -1.34
N ASP A 140 -10.67 10.25 -0.66
CA ASP A 140 -10.29 11.17 0.43
C ASP A 140 -9.68 10.37 1.60
N ALA A 141 -10.29 9.25 1.96
CA ALA A 141 -9.79 8.38 3.03
C ALA A 141 -8.43 7.76 2.66
N GLU A 142 -8.26 7.31 1.42
CA GLU A 142 -7.01 6.72 0.95
C GLU A 142 -5.87 7.75 0.94
N ILE A 143 -6.05 8.91 0.28
CA ILE A 143 -4.98 9.92 0.18
C ILE A 143 -4.63 10.50 1.56
N SER A 144 -5.62 10.70 2.43
CA SER A 144 -5.39 11.22 3.79
C SER A 144 -4.62 10.26 4.68
N SER A 145 -4.62 8.96 4.37
CA SER A 145 -3.86 7.92 5.07
C SER A 145 -2.47 7.68 4.49
N GLY A 146 -2.10 8.33 3.38
CA GLY A 146 -0.82 8.13 2.71
C GLY A 146 -0.86 7.13 1.55
N VAL A 147 -2.04 6.68 1.12
CA VAL A 147 -2.21 5.86 -0.09
C VAL A 147 -2.32 6.79 -1.30
N THR A 148 -1.44 6.62 -2.27
CA THR A 148 -1.35 7.48 -3.48
C THR A 148 -1.73 6.74 -4.77
N THR A 149 -1.96 5.44 -4.69
CA THR A 149 -2.34 4.59 -5.83
C THR A 149 -3.45 3.64 -5.42
N VAL A 150 -4.52 3.60 -6.22
CA VAL A 150 -5.70 2.77 -5.97
C VAL A 150 -6.01 1.92 -7.19
N ILE A 151 -6.20 0.61 -7.00
CA ILE A 151 -6.73 -0.30 -8.01
C ILE A 151 -8.11 -0.76 -7.55
N GLY A 152 -9.13 -0.24 -8.23
CA GLY A 152 -10.53 -0.44 -7.89
C GLY A 152 -11.25 -1.43 -8.80
N GLN A 153 -12.48 -1.77 -8.44
CA GLN A 153 -13.29 -2.78 -9.11
C GLN A 153 -14.62 -2.24 -9.62
N GLU A 154 -15.19 -1.23 -8.97
CA GLU A 154 -16.47 -0.60 -9.31
C GLU A 154 -16.36 0.92 -9.31
N ALA A 155 -17.46 1.56 -9.75
CA ALA A 155 -17.69 2.97 -9.60
C ALA A 155 -19.17 3.20 -9.27
N GLY A 156 -19.46 3.46 -7.99
CA GLY A 156 -20.82 3.56 -7.47
C GLY A 156 -21.46 2.19 -7.20
N PRO A 157 -22.74 2.16 -6.81
CA PRO A 157 -23.46 0.94 -6.41
C PRO A 157 -23.84 0.06 -7.60
N MET A 158 -22.97 -0.03 -8.58
CA MET A 158 -23.11 -0.90 -9.74
C MET A 158 -22.54 -2.27 -9.40
N TRP A 159 -23.28 -3.03 -8.61
CA TRP A 159 -22.84 -4.31 -8.11
C TRP A 159 -22.51 -5.27 -9.23
N GLY A 160 -21.32 -5.72 -9.27
CA GLY A 160 -20.88 -6.61 -10.32
C GLY A 160 -19.43 -7.06 -10.20
N VAL A 161 -18.74 -6.62 -9.19
CA VAL A 161 -17.37 -6.99 -8.86
C VAL A 161 -16.49 -7.14 -10.11
N GLY A 162 -15.97 -6.02 -10.55
CA GLY A 162 -15.31 -5.85 -11.83
C GLY A 162 -16.24 -5.24 -12.90
N LEU A 163 -15.73 -4.23 -13.61
CA LEU A 163 -16.49 -3.50 -14.62
C LEU A 163 -16.48 -4.26 -15.95
N GLY A 164 -17.66 -4.59 -16.48
CA GLY A 164 -17.79 -5.40 -17.70
C GLY A 164 -18.02 -4.59 -18.98
N SER A 165 -18.63 -3.43 -18.90
CA SER A 165 -19.02 -2.64 -20.07
C SER A 165 -18.02 -1.54 -20.38
N ARG A 166 -17.59 -1.43 -21.64
CA ARG A 166 -16.75 -0.33 -22.12
C ARG A 166 -17.34 1.04 -21.78
N TRP A 167 -18.64 1.19 -21.94
CA TRP A 167 -19.32 2.45 -21.63
C TRP A 167 -19.22 2.80 -20.14
N VAL A 168 -19.40 1.81 -19.24
CA VAL A 168 -19.30 2.01 -17.79
C VAL A 168 -17.86 2.35 -17.39
N ILE A 169 -16.87 1.61 -17.89
CA ILE A 169 -15.45 1.87 -17.61
C ILE A 169 -15.08 3.29 -18.05
N ASP A 170 -15.47 3.70 -19.27
CA ASP A 170 -15.21 5.06 -19.77
C ASP A 170 -15.81 6.14 -18.86
N ARG A 171 -17.06 5.95 -18.39
CA ARG A 171 -17.69 6.92 -17.48
C ARG A 171 -17.04 6.93 -16.09
N ALA A 172 -16.70 5.76 -15.56
CA ALA A 172 -16.02 5.63 -14.28
C ALA A 172 -14.66 6.33 -14.28
N LEU A 173 -13.84 6.07 -15.29
CA LEU A 173 -12.53 6.70 -15.42
C LEU A 173 -12.64 8.23 -15.49
N ARG A 174 -13.54 8.76 -16.30
CA ARG A 174 -13.80 10.22 -16.39
C ARG A 174 -14.26 10.81 -15.05
N ALA A 175 -15.08 10.08 -14.30
CA ALA A 175 -15.54 10.55 -12.98
C ALA A 175 -14.40 10.54 -11.94
N MET A 176 -13.42 9.66 -12.09
CA MET A 176 -12.29 9.53 -11.18
C MET A 176 -11.14 10.51 -11.51
N ASP A 177 -11.20 11.25 -12.61
CA ASP A 177 -10.11 12.13 -13.07
C ASP A 177 -9.85 13.32 -12.14
N ALA A 178 -10.76 13.62 -11.22
CA ALA A 178 -10.63 14.70 -10.24
C ALA A 178 -9.87 14.33 -8.96
N PHE A 179 -9.55 13.04 -8.75
CA PHE A 179 -8.93 12.60 -7.49
C PHE A 179 -7.40 12.56 -7.56
N PRO A 180 -6.69 13.00 -6.50
CA PRO A 180 -5.22 13.11 -6.47
C PRO A 180 -4.55 11.76 -6.19
N VAL A 181 -4.95 10.70 -6.88
CA VAL A 181 -4.38 9.35 -6.75
C VAL A 181 -4.16 8.74 -8.13
N ASN A 182 -3.17 7.87 -8.27
CA ASN A 182 -3.05 7.03 -9.47
C ASN A 182 -4.19 6.01 -9.43
N ILE A 183 -4.80 5.75 -10.57
CA ILE A 183 -6.03 4.93 -10.63
C ILE A 183 -5.85 3.80 -11.63
N GLY A 184 -6.23 2.59 -11.22
CA GLY A 184 -6.49 1.46 -12.09
C GLY A 184 -7.88 0.90 -11.86
N LEU A 185 -8.53 0.39 -12.90
CA LEU A 185 -9.80 -0.33 -12.78
C LEU A 185 -9.66 -1.76 -13.26
N LEU A 186 -10.18 -2.70 -12.48
CA LEU A 186 -10.26 -4.11 -12.85
C LEU A 186 -11.54 -4.36 -13.66
N GLY A 187 -11.38 -4.98 -14.81
CA GLY A 187 -12.48 -5.51 -15.61
C GLY A 187 -13.05 -6.79 -15.01
N ARG A 188 -14.28 -7.16 -15.38
CA ARG A 188 -14.90 -8.40 -14.93
C ARG A 188 -14.22 -9.61 -15.58
N GLY A 189 -13.55 -10.43 -14.77
CA GLY A 189 -12.94 -11.69 -15.16
C GLY A 189 -13.86 -12.90 -15.03
N SER A 190 -14.97 -12.80 -14.27
CA SER A 190 -15.95 -13.87 -14.05
C SER A 190 -16.80 -14.12 -15.31
N SER A 191 -16.17 -14.59 -16.36
CA SER A 191 -16.82 -14.95 -17.62
C SER A 191 -16.08 -16.11 -18.31
N SER A 192 -16.83 -17.09 -18.77
CA SER A 192 -16.31 -18.14 -19.67
C SER A 192 -16.26 -17.69 -21.13
N ASN A 193 -16.78 -16.48 -21.44
CA ASN A 193 -16.75 -15.91 -22.78
C ASN A 193 -15.58 -14.91 -22.94
N PRO A 194 -14.52 -15.25 -23.71
CA PRO A 194 -13.37 -14.37 -23.93
C PRO A 194 -13.72 -12.99 -24.49
N GLN A 195 -14.81 -12.90 -25.30
CA GLN A 195 -15.19 -11.65 -25.95
C GLN A 195 -15.58 -10.57 -24.93
N SER A 196 -16.33 -10.94 -23.89
CA SER A 196 -16.75 -9.97 -22.85
C SER A 196 -15.56 -9.46 -22.02
N ILE A 197 -14.56 -10.31 -21.81
CA ILE A 197 -13.32 -9.93 -21.10
C ILE A 197 -12.50 -8.97 -21.97
N ARG A 198 -12.34 -9.27 -23.27
CA ARG A 198 -11.62 -8.37 -24.20
C ARG A 198 -12.23 -6.98 -24.27
N GLU A 199 -13.55 -6.85 -24.21
CA GLU A 199 -14.21 -5.53 -24.22
C GLU A 199 -13.78 -4.66 -23.03
N SER A 200 -13.65 -5.24 -21.83
CA SER A 200 -13.18 -4.50 -20.67
C SER A 200 -11.69 -4.16 -20.75
N LEU A 201 -10.86 -5.08 -21.26
CA LEU A 201 -9.43 -4.84 -21.47
C LEU A 201 -9.19 -3.74 -22.52
N HIS A 202 -9.95 -3.74 -23.63
CA HIS A 202 -9.90 -2.67 -24.65
C HIS A 202 -10.44 -1.32 -24.13
N ALA A 203 -11.15 -1.33 -23.02
CA ALA A 203 -11.65 -0.12 -22.35
C ALA A 203 -10.70 0.40 -21.26
N HIS A 204 -9.42 0.04 -21.28
CA HIS A 204 -8.39 0.44 -20.31
C HIS A 204 -8.48 -0.23 -18.94
N ALA A 205 -9.15 -1.37 -18.79
CA ALA A 205 -9.01 -2.16 -17.58
C ALA A 205 -7.54 -2.60 -17.40
N CYS A 206 -6.98 -2.34 -16.22
CA CYS A 206 -5.57 -2.65 -15.92
C CYS A 206 -5.35 -4.09 -15.43
N GLY A 207 -6.42 -4.85 -15.28
CA GLY A 207 -6.44 -6.23 -14.81
C GLY A 207 -7.86 -6.78 -14.84
N LEU A 208 -8.01 -7.99 -14.31
CA LEU A 208 -9.29 -8.69 -14.27
C LEU A 208 -9.63 -9.09 -12.83
N LYS A 209 -10.88 -8.98 -12.44
CA LYS A 209 -11.42 -9.50 -11.17
C LYS A 209 -12.29 -10.71 -11.43
N VAL A 210 -11.95 -11.83 -10.80
CA VAL A 210 -12.79 -13.02 -10.68
C VAL A 210 -13.35 -13.06 -9.25
N HIS A 211 -14.66 -13.29 -9.11
CA HIS A 211 -15.35 -13.25 -7.83
C HIS A 211 -16.45 -14.31 -7.75
N GLU A 212 -16.63 -14.94 -6.59
CA GLU A 212 -17.64 -16.00 -6.39
C GLU A 212 -19.07 -15.54 -6.68
N ASP A 213 -19.46 -14.33 -6.28
CA ASP A 213 -20.81 -13.78 -6.52
C ASP A 213 -21.20 -13.74 -7.99
N THR A 214 -20.22 -13.61 -8.88
CA THR A 214 -20.43 -13.57 -10.33
C THR A 214 -19.86 -14.79 -11.05
N GLY A 215 -19.28 -15.74 -10.30
CA GLY A 215 -18.77 -17.02 -10.73
C GLY A 215 -17.24 -17.13 -10.75
N SER A 216 -16.71 -17.90 -9.80
CA SER A 216 -15.29 -18.29 -9.75
C SER A 216 -15.11 -19.76 -10.13
N THR A 217 -15.74 -20.18 -11.23
CA THR A 217 -15.68 -21.57 -11.74
C THR A 217 -14.36 -21.86 -12.44
N LEU A 218 -14.03 -23.15 -12.65
CA LEU A 218 -12.85 -23.57 -13.41
C LEU A 218 -12.73 -22.86 -14.77
N SER A 219 -13.85 -22.77 -15.51
CA SER A 219 -13.86 -22.14 -16.83
C SER A 219 -13.68 -20.62 -16.78
N THR A 220 -14.20 -19.93 -15.74
CA THR A 220 -14.03 -18.49 -15.61
C THR A 220 -12.60 -18.15 -15.20
N ILE A 221 -12.01 -18.87 -14.26
CA ILE A 221 -10.62 -18.67 -13.84
C ILE A 221 -9.68 -18.92 -15.02
N ASP A 222 -9.84 -20.05 -15.73
CA ASP A 222 -9.01 -20.36 -16.91
C ASP A 222 -9.13 -19.31 -18.00
N THR A 223 -10.35 -18.86 -18.32
CA THR A 223 -10.58 -17.85 -19.35
C THR A 223 -9.97 -16.52 -18.96
N ALA A 224 -10.14 -16.06 -17.70
CA ALA A 224 -9.53 -14.83 -17.23
C ALA A 224 -8.00 -14.88 -17.33
N LEU A 225 -7.39 -15.99 -16.91
CA LEU A 225 -5.93 -16.17 -16.98
C LEU A 225 -5.42 -16.15 -18.42
N ARG A 226 -6.09 -16.83 -19.35
CA ARG A 226 -5.72 -16.80 -20.78
C ARG A 226 -5.84 -15.40 -21.39
N MET A 227 -6.89 -14.66 -21.05
CA MET A 227 -7.06 -13.30 -21.55
C MET A 227 -6.03 -12.34 -20.94
N ALA A 228 -5.68 -12.52 -19.67
CA ALA A 228 -4.63 -11.76 -19.03
C ALA A 228 -3.24 -12.05 -19.63
N ASP A 229 -2.98 -13.30 -20.02
CA ASP A 229 -1.73 -13.69 -20.69
C ASP A 229 -1.57 -13.01 -22.07
N GLU A 230 -2.69 -12.68 -22.77
CA GLU A 230 -2.64 -11.98 -24.09
C GLU A 230 -2.16 -10.52 -23.97
N VAL A 231 -2.36 -9.85 -22.82
CA VAL A 231 -2.14 -8.39 -22.68
C VAL A 231 -1.28 -8.00 -21.47
N ASP A 232 -0.67 -8.97 -20.81
CA ASP A 232 0.22 -8.83 -19.65
C ASP A 232 -0.39 -8.01 -18.50
N VAL A 233 -1.57 -8.41 -18.05
CA VAL A 233 -2.25 -7.82 -16.90
C VAL A 233 -2.43 -8.83 -15.77
N GLN A 234 -2.68 -8.36 -14.54
CA GLN A 234 -2.92 -9.23 -13.40
C GLN A 234 -4.38 -9.72 -13.35
N VAL A 235 -4.57 -10.94 -12.83
CA VAL A 235 -5.88 -11.46 -12.43
C VAL A 235 -5.96 -11.42 -10.90
N ALA A 236 -6.95 -10.72 -10.38
CA ALA A 236 -7.28 -10.69 -8.96
C ALA A 236 -8.41 -11.69 -8.68
N LEU A 237 -8.17 -12.62 -7.79
CA LEU A 237 -9.08 -13.72 -7.48
C LEU A 237 -9.65 -13.60 -6.07
N HIS A 238 -10.97 -13.46 -5.99
CA HIS A 238 -11.76 -13.86 -4.83
C HIS A 238 -12.22 -15.30 -5.09
N THR A 239 -11.70 -16.25 -4.33
CA THR A 239 -11.97 -17.68 -4.52
C THR A 239 -13.43 -18.03 -4.22
N ASP A 240 -13.87 -19.24 -4.64
CA ASP A 240 -15.12 -19.83 -4.19
C ASP A 240 -15.01 -20.19 -2.70
N GLY A 241 -15.42 -19.27 -1.86
CA GLY A 241 -15.26 -19.36 -0.41
C GLY A 241 -16.20 -20.34 0.28
N LEU A 242 -17.19 -20.85 -0.43
CA LEU A 242 -18.13 -21.85 0.10
C LEU A 242 -17.80 -23.28 -0.38
N ASN A 243 -16.84 -23.41 -1.29
CA ASN A 243 -16.61 -24.66 -2.03
C ASN A 243 -17.91 -25.16 -2.75
N GLU A 244 -18.71 -24.22 -3.24
CA GLU A 244 -19.97 -24.56 -3.93
C GLU A 244 -19.72 -25.17 -5.31
N THR A 245 -18.71 -24.62 -6.00
CA THR A 245 -18.36 -25.04 -7.37
C THR A 245 -16.98 -25.68 -7.45
N LEU A 246 -16.05 -25.31 -6.58
CA LEU A 246 -14.66 -25.76 -6.55
C LEU A 246 -14.18 -26.02 -5.11
N SER A 247 -13.32 -27.03 -4.95
CA SER A 247 -12.42 -27.08 -3.81
C SER A 247 -11.20 -26.15 -4.01
N VAL A 248 -10.49 -25.81 -2.94
CA VAL A 248 -9.22 -25.05 -3.04
C VAL A 248 -8.19 -25.81 -3.89
N ALA A 249 -8.18 -27.15 -3.83
CA ALA A 249 -7.31 -27.96 -4.67
C ALA A 249 -7.63 -27.81 -6.17
N ASP A 250 -8.91 -27.74 -6.53
CA ASP A 250 -9.33 -27.50 -7.92
C ASP A 250 -8.94 -26.11 -8.38
N THR A 251 -9.07 -25.10 -7.50
CA THR A 251 -8.60 -23.73 -7.76
C THR A 251 -7.10 -23.70 -8.04
N ILE A 252 -6.29 -24.33 -7.20
CA ILE A 252 -4.83 -24.43 -7.41
C ILE A 252 -4.53 -25.16 -8.74
N ALA A 253 -5.24 -26.25 -9.04
CA ALA A 253 -5.04 -27.02 -10.25
C ALA A 253 -5.36 -26.20 -11.53
N VAL A 254 -6.45 -25.43 -11.55
CA VAL A 254 -6.81 -24.60 -12.71
C VAL A 254 -5.86 -23.41 -12.91
N ILE A 255 -5.34 -22.83 -11.84
CA ILE A 255 -4.29 -21.80 -11.92
C ILE A 255 -3.07 -22.35 -12.65
N GLY A 256 -2.66 -23.58 -12.38
CA GLY A 256 -1.72 -24.36 -13.19
C GLY A 256 -0.35 -23.71 -13.38
N GLY A 257 0.21 -23.06 -12.34
CA GLY A 257 1.51 -22.40 -12.39
C GLY A 257 1.50 -21.01 -13.04
N ARG A 258 0.35 -20.50 -13.50
CA ARG A 258 0.20 -19.11 -13.99
C ARG A 258 0.18 -18.13 -12.82
N ALA A 259 0.72 -16.92 -13.02
CA ALA A 259 0.70 -15.88 -11.99
C ALA A 259 -0.74 -15.41 -11.71
N ILE A 260 -1.09 -15.26 -10.43
CA ILE A 260 -2.39 -14.76 -9.99
C ILE A 260 -2.26 -14.05 -8.66
N HIS A 261 -3.06 -12.99 -8.44
CA HIS A 261 -3.18 -12.33 -7.15
C HIS A 261 -4.40 -12.86 -6.41
N ALA A 262 -4.20 -13.65 -5.36
CA ALA A 262 -5.26 -14.17 -4.51
C ALA A 262 -5.53 -13.20 -3.36
N PHE A 263 -6.77 -12.71 -3.25
CA PHE A 263 -7.22 -11.78 -2.24
C PHE A 263 -7.60 -12.49 -0.93
N HIS A 264 -7.55 -11.78 0.20
CA HIS A 264 -8.02 -12.20 1.54
C HIS A 264 -7.86 -13.71 1.83
N VAL A 265 -6.65 -14.22 1.62
CA VAL A 265 -6.36 -15.68 1.70
C VAL A 265 -6.53 -16.31 3.09
N GLU A 266 -6.68 -15.51 4.16
CA GLU A 266 -7.02 -16.02 5.49
C GLU A 266 -8.43 -16.63 5.56
N GLY A 267 -9.29 -16.28 4.59
CA GLY A 267 -10.61 -16.86 4.38
C GLY A 267 -11.77 -16.17 5.10
N CYS A 268 -11.54 -15.29 6.07
CA CYS A 268 -12.63 -14.61 6.79
C CYS A 268 -13.11 -13.35 6.08
N GLY A 269 -12.24 -12.68 5.31
CA GLY A 269 -12.54 -11.45 4.61
C GLY A 269 -13.27 -11.63 3.27
N GLY A 270 -13.66 -12.84 2.90
CA GLY A 270 -14.37 -13.05 1.64
C GLY A 270 -14.29 -14.46 1.08
N GLY A 271 -13.18 -15.15 1.15
CA GLY A 271 -13.05 -16.51 0.62
C GLY A 271 -13.21 -17.56 1.73
N HIS A 272 -14.37 -17.86 2.16
CA HIS A 272 -14.73 -18.46 3.45
C HIS A 272 -14.51 -19.97 3.64
N ALA A 273 -13.97 -20.67 2.65
CA ALA A 273 -13.59 -22.06 2.86
C ALA A 273 -12.48 -22.13 3.91
N PRO A 274 -12.49 -23.12 4.81
CA PRO A 274 -11.52 -23.19 5.90
C PRO A 274 -10.09 -23.33 5.42
N ASP A 275 -9.88 -23.84 4.22
CA ASP A 275 -8.59 -24.16 3.65
C ASP A 275 -8.11 -23.18 2.55
N VAL A 276 -8.77 -22.05 2.34
CA VAL A 276 -8.33 -21.02 1.37
C VAL A 276 -6.90 -20.55 1.65
N LEU A 277 -6.49 -20.53 2.91
CA LEU A 277 -5.13 -20.17 3.32
C LEU A 277 -4.05 -21.06 2.66
N ARG A 278 -4.41 -22.25 2.16
CA ARG A 278 -3.51 -23.13 1.37
C ARG A 278 -3.04 -22.52 0.05
N LEU A 279 -3.68 -21.46 -0.43
CA LEU A 279 -3.18 -20.67 -1.57
C LEU A 279 -1.85 -19.99 -1.26
N ALA A 280 -1.56 -19.69 0.00
CA ALA A 280 -0.29 -19.12 0.41
C ALA A 280 0.84 -20.18 0.34
N GLY A 281 2.06 -19.72 0.08
CA GLY A 281 3.24 -20.58 -0.05
C GLY A 281 3.54 -21.09 -1.46
N HIS A 282 2.64 -20.88 -2.43
CA HIS A 282 2.89 -21.18 -3.84
C HIS A 282 3.64 -20.01 -4.51
N ASP A 283 4.71 -20.31 -5.25
CA ASP A 283 5.54 -19.27 -5.90
C ASP A 283 4.80 -18.45 -6.96
N ASN A 284 3.77 -19.00 -7.58
CA ASN A 284 2.97 -18.34 -8.62
C ASN A 284 1.67 -17.71 -8.11
N ILE A 285 1.29 -17.93 -6.84
CA ILE A 285 0.11 -17.35 -6.21
C ILE A 285 0.55 -16.23 -5.27
N LEU A 286 0.30 -15.00 -5.71
CA LEU A 286 0.70 -13.81 -5.00
C LEU A 286 -0.45 -13.40 -4.07
N THR A 287 -0.22 -13.46 -2.78
CA THR A 287 -1.30 -13.41 -1.78
C THR A 287 -1.40 -12.07 -1.09
N SER A 288 -2.63 -11.67 -0.75
CA SER A 288 -2.90 -10.51 0.10
C SER A 288 -3.91 -10.81 1.19
N SER A 289 -3.82 -10.05 2.27
CA SER A 289 -4.83 -9.95 3.31
C SER A 289 -5.59 -8.63 3.19
N THR A 290 -6.80 -8.60 3.74
CA THR A 290 -7.56 -7.37 3.93
C THR A 290 -7.42 -6.84 5.34
N ASN A 291 -7.53 -5.53 5.50
CA ASN A 291 -7.18 -4.87 6.75
C ASN A 291 -8.04 -5.22 7.98
N PRO A 292 -9.34 -5.59 7.89
CA PRO A 292 -10.13 -5.88 9.08
C PRO A 292 -9.67 -7.08 9.91
N THR A 293 -8.99 -8.07 9.34
CA THR A 293 -8.44 -9.22 10.07
C THR A 293 -7.14 -8.92 10.80
N LEU A 294 -6.56 -7.74 10.56
CA LEU A 294 -5.22 -7.34 10.99
C LEU A 294 -5.24 -6.25 12.07
N PRO A 295 -4.52 -6.47 13.17
CA PRO A 295 -4.03 -7.72 13.72
C PRO A 295 -5.13 -8.52 14.42
N TYR A 296 -4.90 -9.82 14.67
CA TYR A 296 -5.84 -10.67 15.38
C TYR A 296 -6.06 -10.19 16.84
N GLY A 297 -7.25 -9.64 17.11
CA GLY A 297 -7.65 -9.10 18.40
C GLY A 297 -8.74 -9.92 19.09
N LEU A 298 -8.99 -9.67 20.39
CA LEU A 298 -9.96 -10.40 21.19
C LEU A 298 -11.36 -10.44 20.58
N ASN A 299 -11.78 -9.38 19.93
CA ASN A 299 -13.13 -9.27 19.36
C ASN A 299 -13.18 -9.61 17.86
N ALA A 300 -12.04 -9.97 17.24
CA ALA A 300 -11.94 -10.10 15.78
C ALA A 300 -12.94 -11.13 15.22
N VAL A 301 -13.17 -12.23 15.93
CA VAL A 301 -14.13 -13.27 15.51
C VAL A 301 -15.56 -12.73 15.48
N GLU A 302 -16.01 -12.05 16.53
CA GLU A 302 -17.38 -11.52 16.60
C GLU A 302 -17.58 -10.35 15.64
N GLU A 303 -16.59 -9.47 15.49
CA GLU A 303 -16.65 -8.36 14.50
C GLU A 303 -16.76 -8.89 13.07
N HIS A 304 -16.05 -9.97 12.73
CA HIS A 304 -16.13 -10.59 11.41
C HIS A 304 -17.43 -11.35 11.21
N LEU A 305 -17.98 -11.95 12.25
CA LEU A 305 -19.29 -12.59 12.19
C LEU A 305 -20.37 -11.58 11.81
N ASP A 306 -20.42 -10.45 12.51
CA ASP A 306 -21.36 -9.37 12.21
C ASP A 306 -21.14 -8.82 10.80
N MET A 307 -19.89 -8.63 10.38
CA MET A 307 -19.56 -8.12 9.05
C MET A 307 -20.01 -9.07 7.94
N ILE A 308 -19.73 -10.37 8.06
CA ILE A 308 -20.18 -11.39 7.09
C ILE A 308 -21.70 -11.41 6.99
N MET A 309 -22.40 -11.43 8.12
CA MET A 309 -23.86 -11.42 8.13
C MET A 309 -24.43 -10.20 7.43
N PHE A 310 -23.86 -9.01 7.69
CA PHE A 310 -24.29 -7.78 7.05
C PHE A 310 -23.99 -7.78 5.54
N CYS A 311 -22.77 -8.08 5.14
CA CYS A 311 -22.34 -8.00 3.73
C CYS A 311 -23.02 -9.03 2.83
N HIS A 312 -23.39 -10.20 3.37
CA HIS A 312 -24.08 -11.25 2.59
C HIS A 312 -25.61 -11.24 2.76
N GLY A 313 -26.16 -10.18 3.40
CA GLY A 313 -27.61 -10.08 3.60
C GLY A 313 -28.21 -11.22 4.42
N MET A 314 -27.42 -11.77 5.35
CA MET A 314 -27.88 -12.86 6.24
C MET A 314 -28.73 -12.29 7.39
N ASP A 315 -29.64 -13.12 7.89
CA ASP A 315 -30.56 -12.76 8.95
C ASP A 315 -30.12 -13.33 10.31
N ALA A 316 -29.82 -12.45 11.26
CA ALA A 316 -29.38 -12.84 12.61
C ALA A 316 -30.45 -13.63 13.40
N ASP A 317 -31.72 -13.50 13.05
CA ASP A 317 -32.81 -14.25 13.65
C ASP A 317 -33.03 -15.64 13.00
N ARG A 318 -32.29 -15.91 11.92
CA ARG A 318 -32.34 -17.20 11.22
C ARG A 318 -31.18 -18.11 11.63
N ALA A 319 -31.45 -19.16 12.35
CA ALA A 319 -30.43 -20.09 12.86
C ALA A 319 -29.53 -20.70 11.76
N SER A 320 -30.05 -20.94 10.55
CA SER A 320 -29.27 -21.44 9.41
C SER A 320 -28.20 -20.44 8.97
N ASP A 321 -28.56 -19.16 8.88
CA ASP A 321 -27.66 -18.08 8.42
C ASP A 321 -26.55 -17.86 9.46
N VAL A 322 -26.91 -17.81 10.74
CA VAL A 322 -25.93 -17.73 11.84
C VAL A 322 -24.98 -18.94 11.83
N HIS A 323 -25.51 -20.16 11.58
CA HIS A 323 -24.68 -21.35 11.49
C HIS A 323 -23.67 -21.28 10.33
N ILE A 324 -24.12 -20.86 9.14
CA ILE A 324 -23.24 -20.66 7.97
C ILE A 324 -22.17 -19.61 8.26
N ALA A 325 -22.55 -18.46 8.79
CA ALA A 325 -21.63 -17.39 9.12
C ALA A 325 -20.57 -17.84 10.14
N ARG A 326 -20.98 -18.52 11.23
CA ARG A 326 -20.05 -19.06 12.23
C ARG A 326 -19.13 -20.14 11.69
N ALA A 327 -19.55 -20.91 10.70
CA ALA A 327 -18.70 -21.89 10.06
C ALA A 327 -17.59 -21.27 9.18
N ARG A 328 -17.70 -19.99 8.82
CA ARG A 328 -16.75 -19.27 7.95
C ARG A 328 -15.69 -18.50 8.74
N VAL A 329 -16.00 -18.01 9.92
CA VAL A 329 -15.07 -17.21 10.74
C VAL A 329 -14.31 -18.12 11.69
N ARG A 330 -12.98 -18.13 11.60
CA ARG A 330 -12.11 -19.01 12.37
C ARG A 330 -10.97 -18.27 13.03
N ALA A 331 -10.87 -18.42 14.35
CA ALA A 331 -9.77 -17.87 15.14
C ALA A 331 -8.41 -18.39 14.69
N ALA A 332 -8.32 -19.66 14.32
CA ALA A 332 -7.06 -20.30 13.93
C ALA A 332 -6.48 -19.73 12.62
N THR A 333 -7.33 -19.44 11.62
CA THR A 333 -6.87 -18.83 10.36
C THR A 333 -6.42 -17.38 10.57
N MET A 334 -7.12 -16.58 11.37
CA MET A 334 -6.71 -15.21 11.74
C MET A 334 -5.38 -15.18 12.50
N ALA A 335 -5.20 -16.13 13.44
CA ALA A 335 -3.94 -16.25 14.18
C ALA A 335 -2.78 -16.64 13.27
N ALA A 336 -3.01 -17.62 12.38
CA ALA A 336 -2.02 -18.07 11.41
C ALA A 336 -1.67 -17.02 10.37
N GLU A 337 -2.65 -16.24 9.88
CA GLU A 337 -2.45 -15.11 8.98
C GLU A 337 -1.37 -14.17 9.50
N SER A 338 -1.47 -13.78 10.78
CA SER A 338 -0.50 -12.90 11.42
C SER A 338 0.92 -13.47 11.37
N ARG A 339 1.10 -14.77 11.58
CA ARG A 339 2.40 -15.45 11.48
C ARG A 339 2.91 -15.56 10.05
N LEU A 340 2.03 -15.88 9.10
CA LEU A 340 2.39 -15.97 7.67
C LEU A 340 2.81 -14.61 7.10
N HIS A 341 2.26 -13.52 7.61
CA HIS A 341 2.74 -12.17 7.29
C HIS A 341 4.18 -11.96 7.76
N ASP A 342 4.50 -12.33 8.99
CA ASP A 342 5.85 -12.13 9.55
C ASP A 342 6.88 -13.04 8.88
N LEU A 343 6.48 -14.25 8.48
CA LEU A 343 7.30 -15.15 7.66
C LEU A 343 7.49 -14.65 6.21
N GLY A 344 6.73 -13.64 5.75
CA GLY A 344 6.80 -13.12 4.38
C GLY A 344 6.08 -14.00 3.36
N VAL A 345 5.24 -14.93 3.79
CA VAL A 345 4.46 -15.85 2.94
C VAL A 345 3.20 -15.17 2.40
N ILE A 346 2.56 -14.29 3.18
CA ILE A 346 1.55 -13.38 2.67
C ILE A 346 2.25 -12.09 2.27
N HIS A 347 2.12 -11.72 0.99
CA HIS A 347 3.01 -10.78 0.31
C HIS A 347 2.55 -9.33 0.40
N MET A 348 1.23 -9.09 0.53
CA MET A 348 0.62 -7.77 0.47
C MET A 348 -0.48 -7.61 1.51
N THR A 349 -0.81 -6.35 1.80
CA THR A 349 -2.03 -5.94 2.52
C THR A 349 -2.80 -4.94 1.68
N SER A 350 -4.12 -5.01 1.75
CA SER A 350 -5.05 -4.13 1.04
C SER A 350 -6.24 -3.80 1.94
N SER A 351 -7.13 -2.91 1.50
CA SER A 351 -8.23 -2.47 2.36
C SER A 351 -9.47 -3.34 2.26
N ASP A 352 -9.84 -3.77 1.07
CA ASP A 352 -11.20 -4.19 0.73
C ASP A 352 -12.25 -3.09 1.04
N ALA A 353 -11.81 -1.84 0.82
CA ALA A 353 -12.59 -0.66 1.15
C ALA A 353 -13.94 -0.66 0.47
N GLN A 354 -14.99 -0.32 1.24
CA GLN A 354 -16.40 -0.30 0.81
C GLN A 354 -16.95 -1.67 0.35
N GLY A 355 -16.17 -2.75 0.47
CA GLY A 355 -16.60 -4.13 0.48
C GLY A 355 -16.65 -4.65 1.91
N MET A 356 -15.79 -5.61 2.27
CA MET A 356 -15.65 -6.11 3.64
C MET A 356 -14.45 -5.52 4.39
N GLY A 357 -14.05 -4.28 4.08
CA GLY A 357 -12.91 -3.62 4.68
C GLY A 357 -13.06 -2.12 4.84
N ARG A 358 -11.97 -1.44 5.21
CA ARG A 358 -12.01 -0.05 5.62
C ARG A 358 -10.96 0.79 4.88
N ALA A 359 -11.42 1.77 4.11
CA ALA A 359 -10.57 2.78 3.50
C ALA A 359 -9.74 3.53 4.55
N GLY A 360 -8.49 3.82 4.21
CA GLY A 360 -7.61 4.61 5.05
C GLY A 360 -6.99 3.87 6.25
N GLU A 361 -7.28 2.58 6.43
CA GLU A 361 -6.76 1.81 7.56
C GLU A 361 -5.58 0.88 7.20
N THR A 362 -5.21 0.76 5.93
CA THR A 362 -4.21 -0.20 5.46
C THR A 362 -2.83 0.04 6.08
N TRP A 363 -2.39 1.29 6.18
CA TRP A 363 -1.12 1.63 6.81
C TRP A 363 -1.05 1.23 8.28
N TRP A 364 -1.98 1.75 9.08
CA TRP A 364 -1.87 1.54 10.52
C TRP A 364 -2.10 0.07 10.91
N ARG A 365 -3.02 -0.65 10.24
CA ARG A 365 -3.25 -2.07 10.54
C ARG A 365 -2.05 -2.93 10.16
N THR A 366 -1.40 -2.63 9.04
CA THR A 366 -0.17 -3.32 8.63
C THR A 366 0.94 -3.14 9.67
N PHE A 367 1.17 -1.93 10.15
CA PHE A 367 2.22 -1.69 11.15
C PHE A 367 1.80 -2.07 12.57
N ALA A 368 0.51 -2.03 12.90
CA ALA A 368 -0.01 -2.62 14.13
C ALA A 368 0.27 -4.13 14.17
N LEU A 369 0.02 -4.84 13.06
CA LEU A 369 0.36 -6.25 12.94
C LEU A 369 1.86 -6.49 13.15
N ALA A 370 2.72 -5.70 12.48
CA ALA A 370 4.18 -5.79 12.66
C ALA A 370 4.58 -5.65 14.15
N GLY A 371 3.97 -4.71 14.87
CA GLY A 371 4.19 -4.52 16.30
C GLY A 371 3.71 -5.70 17.15
N VAL A 372 2.52 -6.20 16.85
CA VAL A 372 1.94 -7.36 17.57
C VAL A 372 2.80 -8.62 17.42
N VAL A 373 3.18 -8.97 16.20
CA VAL A 373 4.02 -10.17 15.98
C VAL A 373 5.42 -9.99 16.54
N ALA A 374 5.97 -8.77 16.49
CA ALA A 374 7.23 -8.45 17.14
C ALA A 374 7.17 -8.63 18.67
N ALA A 375 6.07 -8.19 19.30
CA ALA A 375 5.87 -8.36 20.75
C ALA A 375 5.69 -9.82 21.15
N ALA A 376 5.15 -10.65 20.26
CA ALA A 376 4.96 -12.09 20.48
C ALA A 376 6.21 -12.93 20.15
N ASP A 377 7.31 -12.31 19.73
CA ASP A 377 8.59 -12.99 19.45
C ASP A 377 9.22 -13.43 20.78
N PRO A 378 9.48 -14.75 21.02
CA PRO A 378 10.04 -15.26 22.26
C PRO A 378 11.37 -14.62 22.68
N GLY A 379 12.20 -14.22 21.73
CA GLY A 379 13.50 -13.59 21.98
C GLY A 379 13.43 -12.08 22.30
N ARG A 380 12.24 -11.47 22.25
CA ARG A 380 12.15 -10.01 22.35
C ARG A 380 12.55 -9.45 23.72
N SER A 381 12.26 -10.17 24.80
CA SER A 381 12.63 -9.76 26.18
C SER A 381 14.14 -9.81 26.44
N GLU A 382 14.88 -10.52 25.63
CA GLU A 382 16.34 -10.69 25.76
C GLU A 382 17.12 -9.70 24.88
N ARG A 383 16.43 -8.90 24.07
CA ARG A 383 17.04 -7.93 23.16
C ARG A 383 17.71 -6.78 23.91
N SER A 384 18.89 -6.42 23.44
CA SER A 384 19.64 -5.26 23.94
C SER A 384 19.01 -3.93 23.44
N GLU A 385 19.42 -2.82 24.03
CA GLU A 385 19.05 -1.49 23.50
C GLU A 385 19.57 -1.23 22.09
N SER A 386 20.59 -1.99 21.68
CA SER A 386 21.19 -1.91 20.35
C SER A 386 20.44 -2.67 19.26
N ASP A 387 19.48 -3.53 19.59
CA ASP A 387 18.75 -4.32 18.59
C ASP A 387 17.65 -3.46 17.94
N ASP A 388 17.38 -3.72 16.68
CA ASP A 388 16.38 -3.02 15.88
C ASP A 388 15.38 -3.98 15.21
N ASP A 389 14.36 -3.41 14.59
CA ASP A 389 13.34 -4.14 13.85
C ASP A 389 13.37 -3.79 12.35
N ASN A 390 14.48 -3.28 11.82
CA ASN A 390 14.57 -2.76 10.45
C ASN A 390 14.11 -3.78 9.40
N GLU A 391 14.52 -5.04 9.50
CA GLU A 391 14.10 -6.07 8.55
C GLU A 391 12.59 -6.29 8.55
N ARG A 392 11.97 -6.33 9.74
CA ARG A 392 10.52 -6.43 9.87
C ARG A 392 9.83 -5.18 9.34
N ILE A 393 10.28 -3.99 9.74
CA ILE A 393 9.73 -2.70 9.29
C ILE A 393 9.74 -2.62 7.76
N LEU A 394 10.85 -2.94 7.13
CA LEU A 394 11.01 -2.91 5.68
C LEU A 394 10.18 -3.99 4.97
N ARG A 395 10.00 -5.18 5.58
CA ARG A 395 9.11 -6.22 5.06
C ARG A 395 7.67 -5.77 5.05
N TYR A 396 7.21 -5.15 6.13
CA TYR A 396 5.83 -4.66 6.20
C TYR A 396 5.60 -3.43 5.32
N LEU A 397 6.61 -2.57 5.16
CA LEU A 397 6.57 -1.49 4.19
C LEU A 397 6.44 -2.01 2.75
N ALA A 398 7.18 -3.05 2.39
CA ALA A 398 7.11 -3.66 1.06
C ALA A 398 5.70 -4.16 0.70
N LYS A 399 4.92 -4.65 1.70
CA LYS A 399 3.55 -5.17 1.50
C LYS A 399 2.53 -4.15 1.02
N ILE A 400 2.77 -2.87 1.29
CA ILE A 400 1.85 -1.78 0.95
C ILE A 400 2.45 -0.79 -0.06
N THR A 401 3.65 -1.05 -0.54
CA THR A 401 4.36 -0.16 -1.50
C THR A 401 4.88 -0.94 -2.70
N VAL A 402 6.09 -1.48 -2.64
CA VAL A 402 6.77 -2.07 -3.80
C VAL A 402 6.17 -3.41 -4.25
N ASN A 403 5.73 -4.27 -3.34
CA ASN A 403 5.16 -5.56 -3.72
C ASN A 403 3.85 -5.43 -4.53
N PRO A 404 2.84 -4.64 -4.12
CA PRO A 404 1.68 -4.40 -4.97
C PRO A 404 2.06 -3.72 -6.30
N ALA A 405 3.07 -2.85 -6.33
CA ALA A 405 3.57 -2.27 -7.58
C ALA A 405 4.14 -3.33 -8.54
N ILE A 406 4.93 -4.27 -8.01
CA ILE A 406 5.48 -5.41 -8.79
C ILE A 406 4.34 -6.31 -9.29
N VAL A 407 3.43 -6.71 -8.41
CA VAL A 407 2.34 -7.64 -8.72
C VAL A 407 1.41 -7.10 -9.81
N HIS A 408 1.14 -5.80 -9.79
CA HIS A 408 0.28 -5.13 -10.78
C HIS A 408 1.06 -4.44 -11.91
N GLY A 409 2.36 -4.71 -12.06
CA GLY A 409 3.16 -4.31 -13.22
C GLY A 409 3.41 -2.80 -13.35
N ILE A 410 3.43 -2.06 -12.24
CA ILE A 410 3.62 -0.60 -12.20
C ILE A 410 4.88 -0.17 -11.42
N VAL A 411 5.76 -1.11 -11.10
CA VAL A 411 6.96 -0.85 -10.29
C VAL A 411 7.98 0.09 -10.97
N HIS A 412 7.82 0.35 -12.26
CA HIS A 412 8.62 1.31 -12.99
C HIS A 412 8.22 2.78 -12.75
N GLU A 413 7.10 3.01 -12.06
CA GLU A 413 6.57 4.36 -11.76
C GLU A 413 6.52 4.65 -10.26
N VAL A 414 6.05 3.70 -9.44
CA VAL A 414 5.75 3.90 -8.02
C VAL A 414 6.20 2.73 -7.14
N GLY A 415 6.12 2.91 -5.82
CA GLY A 415 6.40 1.87 -4.83
C GLY A 415 7.78 1.99 -4.18
N ARG A 416 8.62 2.95 -4.61
CA ARG A 416 9.96 3.19 -4.07
C ARG A 416 10.29 4.66 -3.94
N LEU A 417 11.24 4.96 -3.05
CA LEU A 417 11.95 6.24 -3.02
C LEU A 417 13.30 6.05 -3.72
N ALA A 418 13.33 6.24 -5.05
CA ALA A 418 14.53 6.11 -5.85
C ALA A 418 14.48 7.05 -7.06
N PRO A 419 15.66 7.45 -7.63
CA PRO A 419 15.69 8.30 -8.81
C PRO A 419 14.86 7.71 -9.98
N GLY A 420 14.09 8.56 -10.64
CA GLY A 420 13.21 8.20 -11.75
C GLY A 420 11.76 7.86 -11.36
N PHE A 421 11.52 7.47 -10.10
CA PHE A 421 10.18 7.19 -9.60
C PHE A 421 9.35 8.47 -9.45
N LEU A 422 8.04 8.35 -9.61
CA LEU A 422 7.11 9.45 -9.30
C LEU A 422 7.26 9.84 -7.82
N ALA A 423 7.30 11.13 -7.55
CA ALA A 423 7.48 11.66 -6.20
C ALA A 423 6.17 11.59 -5.38
N ASP A 424 5.59 10.40 -5.31
CA ASP A 424 4.47 10.05 -4.42
C ASP A 424 5.04 9.66 -3.07
N ILE A 425 5.00 10.59 -2.11
CA ILE A 425 5.73 10.48 -0.84
C ILE A 425 4.79 10.77 0.32
N ALA A 426 4.79 9.91 1.34
CA ALA A 426 4.17 10.21 2.61
C ALA A 426 5.23 10.58 3.65
N LEU A 427 5.06 11.74 4.29
CA LEU A 427 5.91 12.21 5.38
C LEU A 427 5.21 12.00 6.71
N TRP A 428 5.93 11.42 7.65
CA TRP A 428 5.39 11.02 8.95
C TRP A 428 6.20 11.63 10.10
N ARG A 429 5.52 12.09 11.12
CA ARG A 429 6.16 12.24 12.44
C ARG A 429 6.34 10.84 13.05
N PRO A 430 7.50 10.50 13.64
CA PRO A 430 7.73 9.17 14.21
C PRO A 430 6.65 8.71 15.19
N GLU A 431 6.14 9.61 16.03
CA GLU A 431 5.07 9.34 16.99
C GLU A 431 3.71 9.06 16.37
N MET A 432 3.51 9.45 15.10
CA MET A 432 2.29 9.25 14.31
C MET A 432 2.52 8.32 13.11
N PHE A 433 3.67 7.65 13.07
CA PHE A 433 4.05 6.79 11.94
C PHE A 433 2.98 5.76 11.64
N ALA A 434 2.62 5.63 10.38
CA ALA A 434 1.57 4.79 9.84
C ALA A 434 0.13 5.11 10.32
N ALA A 435 -0.05 5.90 11.39
CA ALA A 435 -1.37 6.29 11.86
C ALA A 435 -1.94 7.48 11.10
N LYS A 436 -1.16 8.58 11.04
CA LYS A 436 -1.55 9.79 10.28
C LYS A 436 -0.32 10.43 9.65
N PRO A 437 -0.25 10.60 8.32
CA PRO A 437 0.83 11.33 7.69
C PRO A 437 0.77 12.81 8.09
N TRP A 438 1.95 13.43 8.24
CA TRP A 438 2.05 14.87 8.41
C TRP A 438 1.79 15.60 7.08
N LEU A 439 2.29 15.01 5.96
CA LEU A 439 2.11 15.55 4.62
C LEU A 439 2.15 14.40 3.61
N VAL A 440 1.25 14.42 2.65
CA VAL A 440 1.27 13.53 1.48
C VAL A 440 1.54 14.36 0.24
N LEU A 441 2.62 14.01 -0.46
CA LEU A 441 3.00 14.60 -1.73
C LEU A 441 2.56 13.68 -2.87
N LYS A 442 1.93 14.28 -3.87
CA LYS A 442 1.57 13.64 -5.12
C LYS A 442 2.41 14.26 -6.24
N GLY A 443 3.24 13.46 -6.90
CA GLY A 443 4.20 14.00 -7.86
C GLY A 443 5.03 15.16 -7.30
N GLY A 444 5.39 15.11 -6.01
CA GLY A 444 6.15 16.16 -5.33
C GLY A 444 5.34 17.39 -4.91
N PHE A 445 4.03 17.46 -5.20
CA PHE A 445 3.20 18.61 -4.82
C PHE A 445 2.26 18.26 -3.65
N PRO A 446 2.07 19.13 -2.64
CA PRO A 446 1.24 18.85 -1.47
C PRO A 446 -0.21 18.55 -1.85
N ALA A 447 -0.67 17.32 -1.56
CA ALA A 447 -2.03 16.87 -1.83
C ALA A 447 -2.90 16.78 -0.58
N TRP A 448 -2.33 16.34 0.54
CA TRP A 448 -3.02 16.24 1.82
C TRP A 448 -2.06 16.50 2.97
N GLY A 449 -2.48 17.18 4.03
CA GLY A 449 -1.54 17.47 5.11
C GLY A 449 -2.17 18.13 6.32
N VAL A 450 -1.37 18.24 7.37
CA VAL A 450 -1.74 18.93 8.60
C VAL A 450 -1.71 20.43 8.36
N THR A 451 -2.80 21.11 8.70
CA THR A 451 -2.91 22.57 8.67
C THR A 451 -3.51 23.08 9.98
N GLY A 452 -3.22 24.35 10.32
CA GLY A 452 -3.76 25.03 11.48
C GLY A 452 -4.95 25.93 11.17
N ASP A 453 -5.25 26.86 12.07
CA ASP A 453 -6.29 27.87 11.87
C ASP A 453 -6.07 28.61 10.53
N PRO A 454 -7.03 28.61 9.60
CA PRO A 454 -6.88 29.25 8.29
C PRO A 454 -6.68 30.76 8.35
N ASN A 455 -6.95 31.41 9.48
CA ASN A 455 -6.68 32.83 9.69
C ASN A 455 -5.28 33.10 10.26
N ALA A 456 -4.53 32.06 10.64
CA ALA A 456 -3.18 32.22 11.16
C ALA A 456 -2.16 32.28 10.03
N SER A 457 -1.07 32.99 10.27
CA SER A 457 0.05 33.09 9.30
C SER A 457 1.01 31.90 9.35
N ILE A 458 0.78 30.94 10.24
CA ILE A 458 1.57 29.72 10.40
C ILE A 458 0.66 28.48 10.47
N ASP A 459 1.10 27.41 9.87
CA ASP A 459 0.39 26.15 9.79
C ASP A 459 0.31 25.34 11.11
N SER A 460 1.11 25.76 12.11
CA SER A 460 1.12 25.14 13.45
C SER A 460 0.14 25.75 14.45
N ALA A 461 -0.64 26.78 14.03
CA ALA A 461 -1.63 27.38 14.94
C ALA A 461 -2.79 26.41 15.22
N GLN A 462 -3.19 26.34 16.48
CA GLN A 462 -4.27 25.45 16.94
C GLN A 462 -5.66 26.02 16.57
N PRO A 463 -6.67 25.16 16.28
CA PRO A 463 -6.59 23.69 16.20
C PRO A 463 -5.88 23.20 14.94
N LEU A 464 -5.18 22.08 15.05
CA LEU A 464 -4.60 21.40 13.89
C LEU A 464 -5.63 20.43 13.29
N VAL A 465 -5.74 20.44 11.96
CA VAL A 465 -6.60 19.55 11.20
C VAL A 465 -5.84 18.90 10.05
N LEU A 466 -6.27 17.73 9.63
CA LEU A 466 -5.77 17.07 8.42
C LEU A 466 -6.73 17.43 7.28
N ALA A 467 -6.22 18.06 6.23
CA ALA A 467 -7.04 18.62 5.16
C ALA A 467 -6.36 18.52 3.79
N GLU A 468 -7.19 18.69 2.75
CA GLU A 468 -6.71 18.81 1.37
C GLU A 468 -5.75 19.99 1.24
N GLN A 469 -4.73 19.79 0.43
CA GLN A 469 -3.79 20.80 -0.01
C GLN A 469 -3.99 21.09 -1.51
N PHE A 470 -3.30 22.09 -2.05
CA PHE A 470 -3.51 22.53 -3.43
C PHE A 470 -3.33 21.43 -4.48
N GLY A 471 -2.48 20.42 -4.23
CA GLY A 471 -2.33 19.26 -5.12
C GLY A 471 -3.54 18.33 -5.19
N ALA A 472 -4.54 18.50 -4.32
CA ALA A 472 -5.81 17.76 -4.36
C ALA A 472 -6.90 18.47 -5.17
N LEU A 473 -6.64 19.67 -5.70
CA LEU A 473 -7.67 20.54 -6.26
C LEU A 473 -7.46 20.86 -7.74
N GLY A 474 -8.54 21.16 -8.43
CA GLY A 474 -8.54 21.63 -9.81
C GLY A 474 -7.99 20.59 -10.79
N ALA A 475 -7.11 21.01 -11.70
CA ALA A 475 -6.46 20.13 -12.68
C ALA A 475 -5.23 19.38 -12.13
N ALA A 476 -4.74 19.73 -10.94
CA ALA A 476 -3.55 19.13 -10.36
C ALA A 476 -3.62 17.60 -10.23
N PRO A 477 -4.74 16.99 -9.82
CA PRO A 477 -4.85 15.53 -9.81
C PRO A 477 -4.55 14.85 -11.15
N SER A 478 -5.06 15.44 -12.24
CA SER A 478 -4.81 14.91 -13.60
C SER A 478 -3.36 15.07 -14.02
N ASP A 479 -2.73 16.17 -13.67
CA ASP A 479 -1.34 16.44 -14.04
C ASP A 479 -0.34 15.62 -13.23
N LEU A 480 -0.63 15.40 -11.94
CA LEU A 480 0.27 14.74 -11.00
C LEU A 480 0.07 13.21 -10.89
N SER A 481 -1.00 12.69 -11.46
CA SER A 481 -1.38 11.29 -11.36
C SER A 481 -1.38 10.60 -12.72
N PHE A 482 -1.52 9.28 -12.73
CA PHE A 482 -1.65 8.51 -13.95
C PHE A 482 -2.80 7.50 -13.88
N LEU A 483 -3.26 7.09 -15.07
CA LEU A 483 -4.12 5.93 -15.25
C LEU A 483 -3.26 4.69 -15.48
N ILE A 484 -3.54 3.63 -14.73
CA ILE A 484 -2.99 2.30 -15.00
C ILE A 484 -3.88 1.64 -16.06
N SER A 485 -3.30 1.24 -17.17
CA SER A 485 -3.97 0.62 -18.32
C SER A 485 -3.16 -0.59 -18.80
N ASN A 486 -3.41 -1.05 -19.99
CA ASN A 486 -2.64 -2.09 -20.67
C ASN A 486 -2.17 -1.63 -22.06
N GLU A 487 -1.11 -2.25 -22.55
CA GLU A 487 -0.48 -1.86 -23.82
C GLU A 487 -1.45 -1.92 -25.00
N GLN A 488 -2.31 -2.96 -25.06
CA GLN A 488 -3.25 -3.14 -26.15
C GLN A 488 -4.29 -2.01 -26.21
N ALA A 489 -4.82 -1.59 -25.07
CA ALA A 489 -5.79 -0.49 -25.03
C ALA A 489 -5.14 0.83 -25.43
N LEU A 490 -3.93 1.11 -24.95
CA LEU A 490 -3.19 2.33 -25.29
C LEU A 490 -2.82 2.40 -26.77
N SER A 491 -2.54 1.27 -27.42
CA SER A 491 -2.27 1.21 -28.85
C SER A 491 -3.49 1.51 -29.73
N GLN A 492 -4.71 1.36 -29.21
CA GLN A 492 -5.96 1.62 -29.91
C GLN A 492 -6.43 3.08 -29.82
N GLY A 493 -5.90 3.85 -28.90
CA GLY A 493 -6.24 5.26 -28.71
C GLY A 493 -5.99 5.78 -27.31
N PRO A 494 -6.18 7.09 -27.12
CA PRO A 494 -5.96 7.70 -25.80
C PRO A 494 -7.00 7.22 -24.79
N ALA A 495 -6.57 7.16 -23.53
CA ALA A 495 -7.46 6.90 -22.42
C ALA A 495 -8.51 8.02 -22.25
N PRO A 496 -9.67 7.73 -21.65
CA PRO A 496 -10.76 8.69 -21.49
C PRO A 496 -10.54 9.69 -20.34
N MET A 497 -9.31 9.85 -19.85
CA MET A 497 -8.91 10.75 -18.78
C MET A 497 -7.94 11.82 -19.30
N ALA A 498 -7.87 12.96 -18.61
CA ALA A 498 -6.93 14.03 -18.96
C ALA A 498 -5.49 13.67 -18.53
N ARG A 499 -5.34 12.85 -17.49
CA ARG A 499 -4.04 12.41 -16.99
C ARG A 499 -3.32 11.47 -17.95
N ARG A 500 -1.99 11.40 -17.83
CA ARG A 500 -1.20 10.42 -18.57
C ARG A 500 -1.64 8.99 -18.24
N ALA A 501 -1.48 8.09 -19.17
CA ALA A 501 -1.74 6.68 -18.95
C ALA A 501 -0.44 5.87 -19.13
N ILE A 502 -0.30 4.83 -18.31
CA ILE A 502 0.82 3.90 -18.35
C ILE A 502 0.32 2.48 -18.61
N ALA A 503 1.11 1.66 -19.26
CA ALA A 503 0.83 0.25 -19.41
C ALA A 503 1.38 -0.55 -18.22
N THR A 504 0.64 -1.58 -17.80
CA THR A 504 1.18 -2.63 -16.93
C THR A 504 2.26 -3.43 -17.67
N SER A 505 3.21 -4.00 -16.94
CA SER A 505 4.23 -4.87 -17.53
C SER A 505 4.75 -5.92 -16.54
N GLY A 506 5.04 -7.12 -17.03
CA GLY A 506 5.63 -8.22 -16.26
C GLY A 506 4.65 -8.97 -15.35
N CYS A 507 3.34 -8.65 -15.38
CA CYS A 507 2.34 -9.26 -14.50
C CYS A 507 2.26 -10.78 -14.65
N ARG A 508 2.45 -11.31 -15.84
CA ARG A 508 2.26 -12.73 -16.12
C ARG A 508 3.48 -13.60 -15.83
N SER A 509 4.65 -12.98 -15.74
CA SER A 509 5.92 -13.65 -15.41
C SER A 509 6.31 -13.57 -13.93
N ILE A 510 5.54 -12.84 -13.13
CA ILE A 510 5.84 -12.60 -11.72
C ILE A 510 5.75 -13.88 -10.88
N ARG A 511 6.63 -13.98 -9.89
CA ARG A 511 6.67 -15.05 -8.87
C ARG A 511 6.90 -14.42 -7.50
N ALA A 512 6.57 -15.15 -6.44
CA ALA A 512 6.84 -14.72 -5.07
C ALA A 512 8.32 -14.40 -4.85
N SER A 513 9.22 -15.17 -5.46
CA SER A 513 10.66 -14.95 -5.45
C SER A 513 11.14 -13.63 -6.06
N HIS A 514 10.30 -12.95 -6.84
CA HIS A 514 10.57 -11.60 -7.36
C HIS A 514 10.14 -10.47 -6.41
N LEU A 515 9.38 -10.80 -5.37
CA LEU A 515 8.89 -9.81 -4.42
C LEU A 515 9.96 -9.43 -3.40
N VAL A 516 9.91 -8.20 -2.97
CA VAL A 516 10.87 -7.66 -2.02
C VAL A 516 10.57 -8.21 -0.63
N ARG A 517 11.60 -8.78 0.03
CA ARG A 517 11.52 -9.34 1.40
C ARG A 517 10.45 -10.42 1.56
N HIS A 518 10.21 -11.19 0.49
CA HIS A 518 9.35 -12.38 0.55
C HIS A 518 9.95 -13.45 1.47
N GLY A 519 9.10 -14.38 1.91
CA GLY A 519 9.51 -15.56 2.64
C GLY A 519 9.89 -16.72 1.71
N GLU A 520 10.38 -17.80 2.29
CA GLU A 520 10.62 -19.04 1.56
C GLU A 520 9.29 -19.66 1.12
N ALA A 521 9.30 -20.36 -0.01
CA ALA A 521 8.18 -21.19 -0.43
C ALA A 521 8.00 -22.37 0.53
N GLY A 522 6.75 -22.77 0.75
CA GLY A 522 6.43 -23.84 1.68
C GLY A 522 4.98 -24.26 1.59
N GLU A 523 4.55 -25.13 2.48
CA GLU A 523 3.20 -25.68 2.49
C GLU A 523 2.40 -25.20 3.70
N VAL A 524 1.24 -24.60 3.44
CA VAL A 524 0.24 -24.31 4.45
C VAL A 524 -0.70 -25.51 4.56
N GLY A 525 -0.69 -26.17 5.72
CA GLY A 525 -1.65 -27.21 6.09
C GLY A 525 -2.82 -26.60 6.88
N VAL A 526 -4.03 -27.04 6.58
CA VAL A 526 -5.23 -26.65 7.35
C VAL A 526 -6.01 -27.94 7.68
N SER A 527 -6.36 -28.12 8.96
CA SER A 527 -7.19 -29.25 9.40
C SER A 527 -8.57 -29.21 8.74
N ALA A 528 -9.23 -30.36 8.65
CA ALA A 528 -10.57 -30.48 8.05
C ALA A 528 -11.63 -29.60 8.75
N GLN A 529 -11.44 -29.30 10.03
CA GLN A 529 -12.30 -28.43 10.83
C GLN A 529 -11.88 -26.95 10.74
N GLY A 530 -10.71 -26.65 10.18
CA GLY A 530 -10.15 -25.29 10.11
C GLY A 530 -9.69 -24.73 11.46
N ASP A 531 -9.46 -25.57 12.45
CA ASP A 531 -9.06 -25.21 13.82
C ASP A 531 -7.55 -25.31 14.08
N VAL A 532 -6.80 -25.92 13.16
CA VAL A 532 -5.34 -26.01 13.19
C VAL A 532 -4.79 -25.61 11.83
N VAL A 533 -3.86 -24.67 11.84
CA VAL A 533 -3.10 -24.25 10.66
C VAL A 533 -1.62 -24.52 10.90
N THR A 534 -0.93 -25.03 9.90
CA THR A 534 0.51 -25.33 9.97
C THR A 534 1.26 -24.71 8.81
N TRP A 535 2.55 -24.41 9.04
CA TRP A 535 3.53 -24.06 8.02
C TRP A 535 4.64 -25.10 8.02
N ASN A 536 4.81 -25.82 6.92
CA ASN A 536 5.76 -26.95 6.81
C ASN A 536 5.64 -27.98 7.94
N GLY A 537 4.42 -28.18 8.46
CA GLY A 537 4.11 -29.10 9.57
C GLY A 537 4.13 -28.46 10.96
N ASP A 538 4.72 -27.27 11.13
CA ASP A 538 4.75 -26.56 12.41
C ASP A 538 3.44 -25.78 12.63
N VAL A 539 2.82 -25.91 13.81
CA VAL A 539 1.57 -25.23 14.13
C VAL A 539 1.80 -23.73 14.24
N LEU A 540 1.00 -22.97 13.50
CA LEU A 540 0.95 -21.50 13.57
C LEU A 540 -0.11 -21.08 14.59
N SER A 541 0.30 -20.33 15.59
CA SER A 541 -0.60 -19.77 16.60
C SER A 541 -0.19 -18.38 17.01
N LEU A 542 -1.17 -17.58 17.41
CA LEU A 542 -0.99 -16.27 18.02
C LEU A 542 -2.14 -16.05 19.00
N GLU A 543 -1.83 -15.61 20.21
CA GLU A 543 -2.87 -15.21 21.15
C GLU A 543 -3.50 -13.89 20.71
N PRO A 544 -4.83 -13.76 20.80
CA PRO A 544 -5.50 -12.53 20.42
C PRO A 544 -5.09 -11.38 21.32
N VAL A 545 -4.73 -10.22 20.72
CA VAL A 545 -4.26 -9.08 21.50
C VAL A 545 -5.42 -8.30 22.13
N ARG A 546 -5.17 -7.79 23.34
CA ARG A 546 -6.13 -6.95 24.08
C ARG A 546 -6.10 -5.48 23.64
N GLN A 547 -4.97 -5.03 23.15
CA GLN A 547 -4.73 -3.66 22.70
C GLN A 547 -4.03 -3.69 21.36
N VAL A 548 -4.64 -3.03 20.37
CA VAL A 548 -4.10 -2.90 19.03
C VAL A 548 -3.30 -1.62 18.95
N PRO A 549 -1.99 -1.68 18.65
CA PRO A 549 -1.17 -0.49 18.46
C PRO A 549 -1.74 0.44 17.37
N LEU A 550 -1.40 1.72 17.43
CA LEU A 550 -1.79 2.78 16.48
C LEU A 550 -3.28 3.09 16.40
N SER A 551 -4.18 2.21 16.86
CA SER A 551 -5.63 2.43 16.74
C SER A 551 -6.08 3.74 17.39
N ARG A 552 -5.58 4.07 18.57
CA ARG A 552 -5.90 5.34 19.24
C ARG A 552 -5.39 6.55 18.45
N LEU A 553 -4.19 6.45 17.89
CA LEU A 553 -3.58 7.54 17.11
C LEU A 553 -4.31 7.78 15.79
N HIS A 554 -4.88 6.72 15.19
CA HIS A 554 -5.64 6.83 13.95
C HIS A 554 -6.97 7.56 14.15
N PHE A 555 -7.67 7.32 15.25
CA PHE A 555 -8.98 7.92 15.52
C PHE A 555 -8.96 9.27 16.24
N TRP A 556 -7.76 9.82 16.51
CA TRP A 556 -7.60 11.14 17.17
C TRP A 556 -7.41 12.28 16.16
#